data_1a0879eb0f28bd4a05d23b1ac84d98a9
#
_entry.id   1a0879eb0f28bd4a05d23b1ac84d98a9
#
_cell.length_a   1.000
_cell.length_b   1.000
_cell.length_c   1.000
_cell.angle_alpha   90.00
_cell.angle_beta   90.00
_cell.angle_gamma   90.00
#
_symmetry.space_group_name_H-M   'P 1'
#
loop_
_entity.id
_entity.type
_entity.pdbx_description
1 polymer ?
#
loop_
_entity_poly.entity_id
_entity_poly.type
_entity_poly.pdbx_seq_one_letter_code
_entity_poly.pdbx_strand_id
1 'polypeptide(L)'
;MAQDAVKKVIAAEGEASALLADARERAKRIVADAEKAGKEALAKAEADAEAAVKVRLAEIEKTAENMADDIAKRQSGDAEKLEALASGKLEVAASVIAERVVKG
;
A
#
# COMPACT_ATOMS: atom_id res chain seq x y z
N MET A 1 -10.37 -29.10 70.50
CA MET A 1 -10.75 -27.71 70.19
C MET A 1 -9.63 -26.91 69.60
N ALA A 2 -8.45 -26.82 70.19
CA ALA A 2 -7.30 -26.12 69.57
C ALA A 2 -6.82 -26.79 68.30
N GLN A 3 -6.88 -28.11 68.23
CA GLN A 3 -6.54 -28.89 67.04
C GLN A 3 -7.44 -28.60 65.83
N ASP A 4 -8.77 -28.39 66.13
CA ASP A 4 -9.72 -28.07 65.06
C ASP A 4 -9.47 -26.68 64.46
N ALA A 5 -9.10 -25.71 65.30
CA ALA A 5 -8.74 -24.37 64.84
C ALA A 5 -7.47 -24.39 64.00
N VAL A 6 -6.45 -25.15 64.41
CA VAL A 6 -5.20 -25.33 63.66
C VAL A 6 -5.46 -26.02 62.32
N LYS A 7 -6.30 -27.05 62.28
CA LYS A 7 -6.69 -27.76 61.05
C LYS A 7 -7.39 -26.82 60.07
N LYS A 8 -8.27 -25.95 60.55
CA LYS A 8 -8.97 -24.96 59.74
C LYS A 8 -8.00 -23.94 59.15
N VAL A 9 -7.01 -23.50 59.92
CA VAL A 9 -5.97 -22.56 59.43
C VAL A 9 -5.12 -23.23 58.35
N ILE A 10 -4.68 -24.47 58.57
CA ILE A 10 -3.89 -25.22 57.58
C ILE A 10 -4.69 -25.42 56.30
N ALA A 11 -5.98 -25.79 56.41
CA ALA A 11 -6.85 -25.93 55.24
C ALA A 11 -7.02 -24.61 54.50
N ALA A 12 -7.23 -23.51 55.22
CA ALA A 12 -7.34 -22.18 54.61
C ALA A 12 -6.05 -21.73 53.92
N GLU A 13 -4.90 -21.97 54.53
CA GLU A 13 -3.60 -21.69 53.93
C GLU A 13 -3.35 -22.54 52.68
N GLY A 14 -3.74 -23.80 52.69
CA GLY A 14 -3.67 -24.69 51.54
C GLY A 14 -4.53 -24.21 50.38
N GLU A 15 -5.76 -23.81 50.68
CA GLU A 15 -6.66 -23.23 49.67
C GLU A 15 -6.13 -21.91 49.11
N ALA A 16 -5.62 -21.04 49.95
CA ALA A 16 -5.03 -19.76 49.54
C ALA A 16 -3.80 -19.97 48.66
N SER A 17 -2.94 -20.91 49.04
CA SER A 17 -1.77 -21.28 48.25
C SER A 17 -2.14 -21.82 46.85
N ALA A 18 -3.17 -22.69 46.81
CA ALA A 18 -3.68 -23.23 45.57
C ALA A 18 -4.28 -22.14 44.67
N LEU A 19 -5.06 -21.23 45.24
CA LEU A 19 -5.62 -20.08 44.52
C LEU A 19 -4.53 -19.19 43.96
N LEU A 20 -3.49 -18.91 44.73
CA LEU A 20 -2.38 -18.10 44.31
C LEU A 20 -1.59 -18.75 43.15
N ALA A 21 -1.34 -20.06 43.28
CA ALA A 21 -0.68 -20.83 42.22
C ALA A 21 -1.49 -20.84 40.92
N ASP A 22 -2.81 -21.06 41.04
CA ASP A 22 -3.71 -21.02 39.89
C ASP A 22 -3.78 -19.63 39.25
N ALA A 23 -3.85 -18.58 40.06
CA ALA A 23 -3.83 -17.20 39.58
C ALA A 23 -2.54 -16.87 38.82
N ARG A 24 -1.42 -17.33 39.31
CA ARG A 24 -0.11 -17.16 38.64
C ARG A 24 -0.06 -17.89 37.31
N GLU A 25 -0.56 -19.10 37.25
CA GLU A 25 -0.65 -19.90 36.03
C GLU A 25 -1.55 -19.22 34.98
N ARG A 26 -2.70 -18.72 35.44
CA ARG A 26 -3.61 -17.98 34.55
C ARG A 26 -2.96 -16.69 34.01
N ALA A 27 -2.27 -15.97 34.89
CA ALA A 27 -1.57 -14.75 34.50
C ALA A 27 -0.51 -15.04 33.42
N LYS A 28 0.28 -16.10 33.59
CA LYS A 28 1.26 -16.54 32.61
C LYS A 28 0.63 -16.87 31.26
N ARG A 29 -0.50 -17.58 31.27
CA ARG A 29 -1.23 -17.92 30.05
C ARG A 29 -1.79 -16.69 29.36
N ILE A 30 -2.36 -15.77 30.13
CA ILE A 30 -2.87 -14.51 29.58
C ILE A 30 -1.76 -13.73 28.88
N VAL A 31 -0.61 -13.61 29.52
CA VAL A 31 0.55 -12.92 28.94
C VAL A 31 1.05 -13.64 27.68
N ALA A 32 1.21 -14.96 27.75
CA ALA A 32 1.67 -15.75 26.61
C ALA A 32 0.69 -15.67 25.42
N ASP A 33 -0.61 -15.77 25.70
CA ASP A 33 -1.65 -15.66 24.66
C ASP A 33 -1.68 -14.26 24.06
N ALA A 34 -1.52 -13.21 24.88
CA ALA A 34 -1.46 -11.84 24.42
C ALA A 34 -0.23 -11.59 23.55
N GLU A 35 0.93 -12.11 23.92
CA GLU A 35 2.15 -12.01 23.13
C GLU A 35 2.01 -12.73 21.78
N LYS A 36 1.43 -13.91 21.80
CA LYS A 36 1.16 -14.68 20.57
C LYS A 36 0.19 -13.95 19.65
N ALA A 37 -0.91 -13.47 20.21
CA ALA A 37 -1.90 -12.70 19.46
C ALA A 37 -1.30 -11.40 18.88
N GLY A 38 -0.45 -10.74 19.66
CA GLY A 38 0.27 -9.55 19.21
C GLY A 38 1.20 -9.82 18.03
N LYS A 39 1.99 -10.89 18.10
CA LYS A 39 2.88 -11.31 17.00
C LYS A 39 2.11 -11.68 15.74
N GLU A 40 1.01 -12.41 15.90
CA GLU A 40 0.13 -12.78 14.77
C GLU A 40 -0.51 -11.53 14.13
N ALA A 41 -0.99 -10.60 14.95
CA ALA A 41 -1.56 -9.35 14.47
C ALA A 41 -0.52 -8.50 13.72
N LEU A 42 0.70 -8.43 14.23
CA LEU A 42 1.79 -7.70 13.58
C LEU A 42 2.18 -8.34 12.24
N ALA A 43 2.33 -9.67 12.21
CA ALA A 43 2.65 -10.39 10.98
C ALA A 43 1.55 -10.20 9.92
N LYS A 44 0.29 -10.24 10.34
CA LYS A 44 -0.84 -9.99 9.44
C LYS A 44 -0.84 -8.56 8.91
N ALA A 45 -0.60 -7.59 9.79
CA ALA A 45 -0.53 -6.17 9.40
C ALA A 45 0.61 -5.92 8.39
N GLU A 46 1.77 -6.53 8.60
CA GLU A 46 2.90 -6.46 7.65
C GLU A 46 2.54 -7.07 6.30
N ALA A 47 1.95 -8.27 6.30
CA ALA A 47 1.53 -8.95 5.07
C ALA A 47 0.47 -8.13 4.31
N ASP A 48 -0.51 -7.58 5.02
CA ASP A 48 -1.56 -6.75 4.43
C ASP A 48 -0.98 -5.45 3.86
N ALA A 49 -0.03 -4.84 4.56
CA ALA A 49 0.67 -3.65 4.09
C ALA A 49 1.50 -3.92 2.83
N GLU A 50 2.24 -5.02 2.79
CA GLU A 50 3.01 -5.44 1.61
C GLU A 50 2.10 -5.69 0.41
N ALA A 51 0.97 -6.37 0.62
CA ALA A 51 -0.01 -6.62 -0.43
C ALA A 51 -0.61 -5.31 -0.95
N ALA A 52 -0.95 -4.38 -0.05
CA ALA A 52 -1.48 -3.06 -0.42
C ALA A 52 -0.46 -2.25 -1.22
N VAL A 53 0.82 -2.28 -0.84
CA VAL A 53 1.90 -1.61 -1.58
C VAL A 53 2.05 -2.19 -2.98
N LYS A 54 2.02 -3.50 -3.14
CA LYS A 54 2.11 -4.15 -4.46
C LYS A 54 0.98 -3.74 -5.37
N VAL A 55 -0.24 -3.72 -4.86
CA VAL A 55 -1.42 -3.27 -5.63
C VAL A 55 -1.26 -1.82 -6.05
N ARG A 56 -0.82 -0.96 -5.13
CA ARG A 56 -0.62 0.46 -5.37
C ARG A 56 0.46 0.72 -6.44
N LEU A 57 1.56 -0.01 -6.35
CA LEU A 57 2.64 0.08 -7.36
C LEU A 57 2.15 -0.36 -8.74
N ALA A 58 1.39 -1.44 -8.83
CA ALA A 58 0.82 -1.90 -10.10
C ALA A 58 -0.13 -0.85 -10.70
N GLU A 59 -0.97 -0.20 -9.89
CA GLU A 59 -1.85 0.89 -10.32
C GLU A 59 -1.05 2.10 -10.83
N ILE A 60 0.02 2.47 -10.11
CA ILE A 60 0.89 3.58 -10.50
C ILE A 60 1.60 3.27 -11.82
N GLU A 61 2.12 2.07 -12.00
CA GLU A 61 2.75 1.63 -13.24
C GLU A 61 1.77 1.71 -14.41
N LYS A 62 0.56 1.23 -14.23
CA LYS A 62 -0.49 1.29 -15.26
C LYS A 62 -0.86 2.74 -15.61
N THR A 63 -1.00 3.58 -14.60
CA THR A 63 -1.26 5.02 -14.81
C THR A 63 -0.12 5.67 -15.56
N ALA A 64 1.13 5.38 -15.19
CA ALA A 64 2.31 5.91 -15.87
C ALA A 64 2.38 5.47 -17.34
N GLU A 65 2.08 4.20 -17.63
CA GLU A 65 2.02 3.69 -19.00
C GLU A 65 0.94 4.40 -19.82
N ASN A 66 -0.25 4.58 -19.25
CA ASN A 66 -1.34 5.30 -19.90
C ASN A 66 -0.98 6.76 -20.16
N MET A 67 -0.33 7.41 -19.21
CA MET A 67 0.15 8.79 -19.39
C MET A 67 1.23 8.88 -20.46
N ALA A 68 2.16 7.93 -20.50
CA ALA A 68 3.19 7.88 -21.54
C ALA A 68 2.57 7.67 -22.93
N ASP A 69 1.58 6.79 -23.05
CA ASP A 69 0.85 6.57 -24.30
C ASP A 69 0.12 7.84 -24.75
N ASP A 70 -0.55 8.52 -23.83
CA ASP A 70 -1.25 9.78 -24.12
C ASP A 70 -0.28 10.88 -24.59
N ILE A 71 0.87 10.99 -23.96
CA ILE A 71 1.93 11.94 -24.35
C ILE A 71 2.44 11.60 -25.74
N ALA A 72 2.72 10.33 -26.01
CA ALA A 72 3.19 9.88 -27.32
C ALA A 72 2.16 10.18 -28.42
N LYS A 73 0.88 9.95 -28.17
CA LYS A 73 -0.21 10.28 -29.11
C LYS A 73 -0.32 11.78 -29.35
N ARG A 74 -0.19 12.60 -28.32
CA ARG A 74 -0.21 14.07 -28.45
C ARG A 74 0.97 14.57 -29.27
N GLN A 75 2.17 14.05 -29.01
CA GLN A 75 3.36 14.41 -29.77
C GLN A 75 3.25 14.01 -31.22
N SER A 76 2.72 12.82 -31.51
CA SER A 76 2.45 12.37 -32.88
C SER A 76 1.45 13.27 -33.59
N GLY A 77 0.34 13.63 -32.91
CA GLY A 77 -0.66 14.55 -33.44
C GLY A 77 -0.11 15.95 -33.68
N ASP A 78 0.70 16.46 -32.78
CA ASP A 78 1.34 17.78 -32.90
C ASP A 78 2.38 17.78 -34.06
N ALA A 79 3.12 16.69 -34.20
CA ALA A 79 4.05 16.54 -35.32
C ALA A 79 3.31 16.52 -36.66
N GLU A 80 2.20 15.81 -36.78
CA GLU A 80 1.35 15.80 -37.99
C GLU A 80 0.78 17.17 -38.28
N LYS A 81 0.31 17.91 -37.31
CA LYS A 81 -0.18 19.27 -37.47
C LYS A 81 0.93 20.23 -37.95
N LEU A 82 2.09 20.10 -37.34
CA LEU A 82 3.25 20.91 -37.74
C LEU A 82 3.67 20.64 -39.19
N GLU A 83 3.67 19.37 -39.56
CA GLU A 83 3.98 18.93 -40.93
C GLU A 83 2.99 19.47 -41.95
N ALA A 84 1.69 19.40 -41.62
CA ALA A 84 0.63 19.96 -42.47
C ALA A 84 0.75 21.47 -42.64
N LEU A 85 1.06 22.19 -41.53
CA LEU A 85 1.29 23.63 -41.57
C LEU A 85 2.51 23.99 -42.42
N ALA A 86 3.61 23.28 -42.26
CA ALA A 86 4.81 23.50 -43.02
C ALA A 86 4.59 23.22 -44.54
N SER A 87 3.88 22.12 -44.84
CA SER A 87 3.52 21.79 -46.24
C SER A 87 2.65 22.87 -46.89
N GLY A 88 1.62 23.36 -46.17
CA GLY A 88 0.78 24.45 -46.61
C GLY A 88 1.55 25.76 -46.87
N LYS A 89 2.46 26.11 -45.99
CA LYS A 89 3.33 27.28 -46.15
C LYS A 89 4.27 27.14 -47.33
N LEU A 90 4.79 25.96 -47.57
CA LEU A 90 5.63 25.69 -48.74
C LEU A 90 4.85 25.87 -50.06
N GLU A 91 3.62 25.40 -50.13
CA GLU A 91 2.76 25.58 -51.29
C GLU A 91 2.46 27.06 -51.54
N VAL A 92 2.15 27.82 -50.51
CA VAL A 92 1.91 29.25 -50.61
C VAL A 92 3.17 29.98 -51.09
N ALA A 93 4.32 29.66 -50.53
CA ALA A 93 5.60 30.26 -50.94
C ALA A 93 5.94 29.93 -52.39
N ALA A 94 5.73 28.67 -52.79
CA ALA A 94 5.94 28.25 -54.18
C ALA A 94 5.00 28.98 -55.15
N SER A 95 3.75 29.16 -54.77
CA SER A 95 2.73 29.87 -55.51
C SER A 95 3.10 31.35 -55.71
N VAL A 96 3.57 32.02 -54.66
CA VAL A 96 4.01 33.41 -54.69
C VAL A 96 5.24 33.57 -55.59
N ILE A 97 6.18 32.67 -55.52
CA ILE A 97 7.37 32.69 -56.35
C ILE A 97 7.00 32.51 -57.85
N ALA A 98 6.12 31.55 -58.13
CA ALA A 98 5.65 31.30 -59.49
C ALA A 98 4.91 32.53 -60.08
N GLU A 99 4.05 33.17 -59.27
CA GLU A 99 3.39 34.42 -59.71
C GLU A 99 4.37 35.52 -60.04
N ARG A 100 5.38 35.71 -59.21
CA ARG A 100 6.40 36.72 -59.43
C ARG A 100 7.25 36.45 -60.68
N VAL A 101 7.57 35.22 -60.92
CA VAL A 101 8.32 34.80 -62.11
C VAL A 101 7.49 35.03 -63.39
N VAL A 102 6.19 34.71 -63.35
CA VAL A 102 5.29 34.88 -64.50
C VAL A 102 4.99 36.35 -64.76
N LYS A 103 4.83 37.17 -63.75
CA LYS A 103 4.53 38.60 -63.90
C LYS A 103 5.74 39.50 -64.09
N GLY A 104 6.85 38.98 -63.68
CA GLY A 104 8.08 39.74 -63.70
C GLY A 104 8.91 39.60 -64.95
#